data_8b63c06ea2aa9e93120760c122a23377
#
_entry.id   8b63c06ea2aa9e93120760c122a23377
#
_cell.length_a   1.000
_cell.length_b   1.000
_cell.length_c   1.000
_cell.angle_alpha   90.00
_cell.angle_beta   90.00
_cell.angle_gamma   90.00
#
_symmetry.space_group_name_H-M   'P 1'
#
loop_
_entity.id
_entity.type
_entity.pdbx_description
1 polymer ?
#
loop_
_entity_poly.entity_id
_entity_poly.type
_entity_poly.pdbx_seq_one_letter_code
_entity_poly.pdbx_strand_id
1 'polypeptide(L)'
;MLMAMYAQLSEIDRKMLRLLLDSEGHIPTHELSQQLGVPLSTVQRRRKRLEDTYLIKTYSLDPMKFGYRRIDLLIYTEGGETMNIGKELLRREEVTSAFRTIGE
;
A
#
# COMPACT_ATOMS: atom_id res chain seq x y z
N MET A 1 2.73 -17.09 -5.68
CA MET A 1 1.41 -16.94 -6.31
C MET A 1 1.00 -15.51 -6.58
N LEU A 2 1.06 -14.63 -5.58
CA LEU A 2 0.73 -13.21 -5.79
C LEU A 2 1.61 -12.56 -6.86
N MET A 3 2.90 -12.84 -6.85
CA MET A 3 3.82 -12.27 -7.84
C MET A 3 3.50 -12.74 -9.25
N ALA A 4 3.14 -14.01 -9.42
CA ALA A 4 2.77 -14.55 -10.73
C ALA A 4 1.47 -13.94 -11.24
N MET A 5 0.48 -13.76 -10.36
CA MET A 5 -0.78 -13.11 -10.72
C MET A 5 -0.57 -11.64 -11.07
N TYR A 6 0.25 -10.95 -10.29
CA TYR A 6 0.58 -9.56 -10.55
C TYR A 6 1.31 -9.40 -11.90
N ALA A 7 2.20 -10.34 -12.24
CA ALA A 7 2.92 -10.31 -13.50
C ALA A 7 2.01 -10.53 -14.72
N GLN A 8 0.84 -11.13 -14.54
CA GLN A 8 -0.14 -11.33 -15.62
C GLN A 8 -0.91 -10.06 -15.95
N LEU A 9 -0.87 -9.05 -15.09
CA LEU A 9 -1.52 -7.77 -15.36
C LEU A 9 -0.74 -7.00 -16.41
N SER A 10 -1.44 -6.16 -17.19
CA SER A 10 -0.78 -5.28 -18.13
C SER A 10 0.12 -4.30 -17.39
N GLU A 11 1.09 -3.75 -18.10
CA GLU A 11 2.00 -2.75 -17.52
C GLU A 11 1.23 -1.54 -16.98
N ILE A 12 0.22 -1.09 -17.74
CA ILE A 12 -0.62 0.05 -17.33
C ILE A 12 -1.37 -0.28 -16.05
N ASP A 13 -1.95 -1.47 -15.96
CA ASP A 13 -2.69 -1.89 -14.77
C ASP A 13 -1.78 -1.98 -13.54
N ARG A 14 -0.56 -2.51 -13.70
CA ARG A 14 0.42 -2.56 -12.61
C ARG A 14 0.81 -1.16 -12.13
N LYS A 15 1.06 -0.25 -13.06
CA LYS A 15 1.39 1.14 -12.73
C LYS A 15 0.22 1.81 -12.02
N MET A 16 -0.99 1.57 -12.50
CA MET A 16 -2.19 2.13 -11.88
C MET A 16 -2.39 1.61 -10.47
N LEU A 17 -2.23 0.30 -10.25
CA LEU A 17 -2.32 -0.29 -8.91
C LEU A 17 -1.31 0.33 -7.96
N ARG A 18 -0.08 0.53 -8.43
CA ARG A 18 0.96 1.15 -7.61
C ARG A 18 0.57 2.56 -7.20
N LEU A 19 0.09 3.37 -8.15
CA LEU A 19 -0.33 4.74 -7.85
C LEU A 19 -1.53 4.78 -6.90
N LEU A 20 -2.47 3.85 -7.07
CA LEU A 20 -3.63 3.75 -6.18
C LEU A 20 -3.20 3.36 -4.76
N LEU A 21 -2.29 2.42 -4.63
CA LEU A 21 -1.80 1.99 -3.32
C LEU A 21 -0.99 3.08 -2.63
N ASP A 22 -0.10 3.74 -3.37
CA ASP A 22 0.74 4.80 -2.82
C ASP A 22 -0.08 6.00 -2.35
N SER A 23 -1.19 6.28 -3.02
CA SER A 23 -2.09 7.38 -2.69
C SER A 23 -3.22 6.97 -1.75
N GLU A 24 -3.26 5.70 -1.37
CA GLU A 24 -4.36 5.13 -0.56
C GLU A 24 -5.73 5.38 -1.20
N GLY A 25 -5.77 5.35 -2.53
CA GLY A 25 -6.99 5.57 -3.29
C GLY A 25 -7.41 7.02 -3.46
N HIS A 26 -6.60 7.97 -2.98
CA HIS A 26 -6.95 9.40 -3.03
C HIS A 26 -6.56 10.11 -4.32
N ILE A 27 -5.80 9.47 -5.20
CA ILE A 27 -5.37 10.09 -6.44
C ILE A 27 -6.59 10.31 -7.36
N PRO A 28 -6.81 11.54 -7.85
CA PRO A 28 -7.89 11.81 -8.79
C PRO A 28 -7.70 11.09 -10.12
N THR A 29 -8.79 10.70 -10.76
CA THR A 29 -8.71 9.96 -12.02
C THR A 29 -8.05 10.76 -13.13
N HIS A 30 -8.24 12.08 -13.17
CA HIS A 30 -7.58 12.91 -14.18
C HIS A 30 -6.06 12.93 -14.00
N GLU A 31 -5.60 12.88 -12.76
CA GLU A 31 -4.16 12.81 -12.48
C GLU A 31 -3.58 11.47 -12.90
N LEU A 32 -4.31 10.38 -12.67
CA LEU A 32 -3.92 9.07 -13.18
C LEU A 32 -3.79 9.09 -14.71
N SER A 33 -4.75 9.71 -15.38
CA SER A 33 -4.73 9.84 -16.83
C SER A 33 -3.46 10.57 -17.30
N GLN A 34 -3.11 11.66 -16.63
CA GLN A 34 -1.91 12.43 -16.97
C GLN A 34 -0.63 11.63 -16.73
N GLN A 35 -0.52 10.99 -15.58
CA GLN A 35 0.70 10.25 -15.24
C GLN A 35 0.89 9.00 -16.11
N LEU A 36 -0.20 8.34 -16.48
CA LEU A 36 -0.13 7.12 -17.28
C LEU A 36 -0.12 7.39 -18.79
N GLY A 37 -0.47 8.62 -19.21
CA GLY A 37 -0.57 8.94 -20.62
C GLY A 37 -1.70 8.19 -21.32
N VAL A 38 -2.79 7.91 -20.62
CA VAL A 38 -3.92 7.12 -21.10
C VAL A 38 -5.19 7.97 -21.05
N PRO A 39 -6.11 7.85 -22.03
CA PRO A 39 -7.34 8.64 -22.04
C PRO A 39 -8.16 8.46 -20.76
N LEU A 40 -8.80 9.53 -20.33
CA LEU A 40 -9.57 9.55 -19.09
C LEU A 40 -10.63 8.44 -19.01
N SER A 41 -11.35 8.22 -20.09
CA SER A 41 -12.39 7.18 -20.13
C SER A 41 -11.81 5.78 -19.92
N THR A 42 -10.64 5.52 -20.48
CA THR A 42 -9.94 4.25 -20.30
C THR A 42 -9.49 4.09 -18.85
N VAL A 43 -8.96 5.15 -18.24
CA VAL A 43 -8.53 5.14 -16.85
C VAL A 43 -9.72 4.89 -15.92
N GLN A 44 -10.82 5.57 -16.12
CA GLN A 44 -12.03 5.40 -15.31
C GLN A 44 -12.48 3.94 -15.30
N ARG A 45 -12.55 3.32 -16.47
CA ARG A 45 -12.98 1.92 -16.60
C ARG A 45 -11.99 0.97 -15.94
N ARG A 46 -10.70 1.13 -16.21
CA ARG A 46 -9.66 0.27 -15.65
C ARG A 46 -9.54 0.44 -14.14
N ARG A 47 -9.61 1.66 -13.66
CA ARG A 47 -9.58 1.95 -12.23
C ARG A 47 -10.70 1.23 -11.50
N LYS A 48 -11.92 1.36 -12.00
CA LYS A 48 -13.07 0.68 -11.38
C LYS A 48 -12.87 -0.82 -11.33
N ARG A 49 -12.41 -1.41 -12.44
CA ARG A 49 -12.17 -2.84 -12.49
C ARG A 49 -11.10 -3.29 -11.51
N LEU A 50 -10.00 -2.54 -11.42
CA LEU A 50 -8.91 -2.87 -10.51
C LEU A 50 -9.33 -2.73 -9.05
N GLU A 51 -10.06 -1.66 -8.71
CA GLU A 51 -10.55 -1.45 -7.36
C GLU A 51 -11.54 -2.56 -6.95
N ASP A 52 -12.43 -2.94 -7.84
CA ASP A 52 -13.45 -3.95 -7.55
C ASP A 52 -12.86 -5.37 -7.48
N THR A 53 -11.82 -5.64 -8.25
CA THR A 53 -11.29 -7.00 -8.41
C THR A 53 -10.13 -7.28 -7.46
N TYR A 54 -9.22 -6.33 -7.29
CA TYR A 54 -7.94 -6.59 -6.62
C TYR A 54 -7.73 -5.81 -5.32
N LEU A 55 -8.48 -4.74 -5.08
CA LEU A 55 -8.27 -3.90 -3.91
C LEU A 55 -9.32 -4.13 -2.85
N ILE A 56 -8.88 -4.05 -1.60
CA ILE A 56 -9.75 -4.12 -0.44
C ILE A 56 -9.86 -2.71 0.12
N LYS A 57 -11.09 -2.21 0.25
CA LYS A 57 -11.35 -0.92 0.91
C LYS A 57 -11.63 -1.18 2.38
N THR A 58 -10.96 -0.44 3.24
CA THR A 58 -11.11 -0.59 4.67
C THR A 58 -11.23 0.77 5.34
N TYR A 59 -11.78 0.77 6.53
CA TYR A 59 -11.83 1.96 7.39
C TYR A 59 -10.75 1.87 8.43
N SER A 60 -10.10 2.98 8.68
CA SER A 60 -9.13 3.08 9.78
C SER A 60 -9.28 4.44 10.45
N LEU A 61 -8.88 4.50 11.71
CA LEU A 61 -8.86 5.77 12.43
C LEU A 61 -7.66 6.58 11.97
N ASP A 62 -7.88 7.88 11.84
CA ASP A 62 -6.79 8.80 11.56
C ASP A 62 -6.21 9.28 12.90
N PRO A 63 -5.00 8.82 13.27
CA PRO A 63 -4.43 9.16 14.57
C PRO A 63 -4.22 10.67 14.75
N MET A 64 -3.97 11.39 13.66
CA MET A 64 -3.74 12.83 13.73
C MET A 64 -4.98 13.60 14.17
N LYS A 65 -6.18 13.07 13.89
CA LYS A 65 -7.45 13.66 14.32
C LYS A 65 -7.64 13.57 15.84
N PHE A 66 -6.91 12.68 16.48
CA PHE A 66 -6.96 12.50 17.94
C PHE A 66 -5.74 13.06 18.64
N GLY A 67 -4.95 13.89 17.95
CA GLY A 67 -3.76 14.52 18.52
C GLY A 67 -2.52 13.64 18.58
N TYR A 68 -2.54 12.48 17.94
CA TYR A 68 -1.38 11.60 17.88
C TYR A 68 -0.58 11.85 16.62
N ARG A 69 0.71 11.54 16.69
CA ARG A 69 1.59 11.58 15.54
C ARG A 69 1.94 10.17 15.11
N ARG A 70 2.04 9.97 13.81
CA ARG A 70 2.55 8.73 13.24
C ARG A 70 4.06 8.82 13.14
N ILE A 71 4.73 7.79 13.65
CA ILE A 71 6.19 7.69 13.59
C ILE A 71 6.50 6.30 13.04
N ASP A 72 7.39 6.25 12.07
CA ASP A 72 7.91 4.99 11.54
C ASP A 72 9.33 4.78 12.09
N LEU A 73 9.56 3.62 12.68
CA LEU A 73 10.87 3.25 13.20
C LEU A 73 11.46 2.14 12.35
N LEU A 74 12.70 2.33 11.94
CA LEU A 74 13.46 1.30 11.25
C LEU A 74 14.44 0.68 12.22
N ILE A 75 14.30 -0.61 12.47
CA ILE A 75 15.11 -1.32 13.45
C ILE A 75 15.93 -2.38 12.73
N TYR A 76 17.24 -2.33 12.93
CA TYR A 76 18.15 -3.35 12.43
C TYR A 76 18.31 -4.45 13.49
N THR A 77 18.14 -5.69 13.07
CA THR A 77 18.23 -6.85 13.96
C THR A 77 19.31 -7.80 13.49
N GLU A 78 19.77 -8.64 14.40
CA GLU A 78 20.79 -9.65 14.11
C GLU A 78 20.22 -11.06 14.17
N GLY A 79 20.72 -11.93 13.30
CA GLY A 79 20.38 -13.35 13.29
C GLY A 79 18.89 -13.62 13.13
N GLY A 80 18.38 -14.56 13.90
CA GLY A 80 16.97 -14.99 13.82
C GLY A 80 16.03 -14.21 14.71
N GLU A 81 16.43 -13.09 15.28
CA GLU A 81 15.64 -12.36 16.28
C GLU A 81 14.55 -11.46 15.68
N THR A 82 14.61 -11.21 14.37
CA THR A 82 13.70 -10.25 13.70
C THR A 82 12.25 -10.53 13.99
N MET A 83 11.80 -11.79 13.86
CA MET A 83 10.40 -12.13 14.06
C MET A 83 9.98 -11.98 15.52
N ASN A 84 10.84 -12.36 16.45
CA ASN A 84 10.54 -12.23 17.88
C ASN A 84 10.42 -10.77 18.30
N ILE A 85 11.31 -9.93 17.81
CA ILE A 85 11.27 -8.49 18.08
C ILE A 85 10.00 -7.88 17.50
N GLY A 86 9.62 -8.26 16.28
CA GLY A 86 8.38 -7.79 15.67
C GLY A 86 7.15 -8.16 16.48
N LYS A 87 7.08 -9.39 16.97
CA LYS A 87 5.96 -9.85 17.79
C LYS A 87 5.89 -9.10 19.13
N GLU A 88 7.05 -8.87 19.76
CA GLU A 88 7.09 -8.09 20.99
C GLU A 88 6.62 -6.66 20.80
N LEU A 89 7.05 -6.03 19.69
CA LEU A 89 6.64 -4.66 19.38
C LEU A 89 5.13 -4.57 19.15
N LEU A 90 4.52 -5.55 18.50
CA LEU A 90 3.08 -5.54 18.23
C LEU A 90 2.23 -5.69 19.49
N ARG A 91 2.80 -6.09 20.62
CA ARG A 91 2.09 -6.13 21.90
C ARG A 91 1.85 -4.76 22.50
N ARG A 92 2.57 -3.75 22.03
CA ARG A 92 2.41 -2.39 22.55
C ARG A 92 1.25 -1.71 21.84
N GLU A 93 0.44 -0.98 22.60
CA GLU A 93 -0.71 -0.25 22.07
C GLU A 93 -0.30 0.80 21.03
N GLU A 94 0.87 1.39 21.23
CA GLU A 94 1.39 2.44 20.35
C GLU A 94 1.80 1.91 18.97
N VAL A 95 2.00 0.60 18.83
CA VAL A 95 2.44 -0.01 17.59
C VAL A 95 1.25 -0.58 16.84
N THR A 96 0.94 -0.01 15.68
CA THR A 96 -0.19 -0.43 14.85
C THR A 96 0.18 -1.49 13.83
N SER A 97 1.44 -1.49 13.39
CA SER A 97 1.91 -2.48 12.41
C SER A 97 3.41 -2.64 12.49
N ALA A 98 3.87 -3.81 12.08
CA ALA A 98 5.29 -4.08 11.95
C ALA A 98 5.53 -4.88 10.67
N PHE A 99 6.55 -4.49 9.92
CA PHE A 99 6.92 -5.15 8.68
C PHE A 99 8.34 -5.64 8.75
N ARG A 100 8.56 -6.82 8.18
CA ARG A 100 9.91 -7.31 7.96
C ARG A 100 10.33 -6.96 6.54
N THR A 101 11.49 -6.33 6.42
CA THR A 101 12.08 -6.05 5.11
C THR A 101 13.33 -6.88 4.92
N ILE A 102 13.66 -7.14 3.67
CA ILE A 102 14.88 -7.82 3.28
C ILE A 102 15.73 -6.81 2.52
N GLY A 103 16.99 -6.72 2.90
CA GLY A 103 17.90 -5.80 2.25
C GLY A 103 18.80 -5.12 3.24
N GLU A 104 19.61 -4.23 2.74
CA GLU A 104 20.62 -3.55 3.52
C GLU A 104 20.08 -2.57 4.48
#